data_5413eb741942111040a4cbbc525e8871
#
_entry.id   5413eb741942111040a4cbbc525e8871
#
_cell.length_a   1.000
_cell.length_b   1.000
_cell.length_c   1.000
_cell.angle_alpha   90.00
_cell.angle_beta   90.00
_cell.angle_gamma   90.00
#
_symmetry.space_group_name_H-M   'P 1'
#
loop_
_entity.id
_entity.type
_entity.pdbx_description
1 polymer ?
#
loop_
_entity_poly.entity_id
_entity_poly.type
_entity_poly.pdbx_seq_one_letter_code
_entity_poly.pdbx_strand_id
1 'polypeptide(L)'
;MSLENLYQRKNAISRVLTAENFRGEKGSACMATPETTLHPDSAYAARELGVKWKMSPCIVLDAGATVKLMDHDGPGVIRHMWFTMRSGEFFRNIILRIYWDGEETPSVECPIGDFFCNSWNTQQLIYAQPINCNPYGGFNCFFPMPFRRHACITVTNESAKPEPAFFYTIDYSLEEVAEDALYFHAQWRREPTTKLRKDFVVLDGVKGKGHYIGTFLALTTLQRYWWGEGEIKFYIDGDGEY
;
A
#
# COMPACT_ATOMS: atom_id res chain seq x y z
N MET A 1 -5.98 1.31 -15.07
CA MET A 1 -5.74 1.17 -16.54
C MET A 1 -5.28 -0.25 -16.75
N SER A 2 -6.03 -1.08 -17.49
CA SER A 2 -5.58 -2.41 -17.85
C SER A 2 -4.70 -2.33 -19.11
N LEU A 3 -3.86 -3.32 -19.36
CA LEU A 3 -3.08 -3.40 -20.60
C LEU A 3 -3.98 -3.35 -21.85
N GLU A 4 -5.21 -3.88 -21.73
CA GLU A 4 -6.21 -3.87 -22.80
C GLU A 4 -6.69 -2.48 -23.21
N ASN A 5 -6.57 -1.48 -22.31
CA ASN A 5 -7.10 -0.13 -22.53
C ASN A 5 -6.00 0.94 -22.57
N LEU A 6 -4.73 0.52 -22.65
CA LEU A 6 -3.60 1.45 -22.61
C LEU A 6 -3.59 2.43 -23.79
N TYR A 7 -4.10 2.02 -24.93
CA TYR A 7 -4.20 2.82 -26.15
C TYR A 7 -5.41 3.76 -26.18
N GLN A 8 -6.32 3.63 -25.23
CA GLN A 8 -7.53 4.46 -25.18
C GLN A 8 -7.28 5.74 -24.39
N ARG A 9 -7.65 6.87 -24.97
CA ARG A 9 -7.64 8.15 -24.27
C ARG A 9 -8.75 8.17 -23.21
N LYS A 10 -8.39 8.57 -22.00
CA LYS A 10 -9.35 8.84 -20.91
C LYS A 10 -9.46 10.33 -20.63
N ASN A 11 -10.66 10.77 -20.22
CA ASN A 11 -10.86 12.12 -19.71
C ASN A 11 -10.49 12.14 -18.22
N ALA A 12 -9.20 12.21 -17.93
CA ALA A 12 -8.65 12.14 -16.59
C ALA A 12 -7.43 13.05 -16.47
N ILE A 13 -7.17 13.53 -15.27
CA ILE A 13 -6.00 14.34 -14.95
C ILE A 13 -5.07 13.51 -14.07
N SER A 14 -3.91 13.13 -14.59
CA SER A 14 -2.90 12.39 -13.82
C SER A 14 -2.22 13.29 -12.79
N ARG A 15 -1.98 12.72 -11.60
CA ARG A 15 -1.26 13.32 -10.48
C ARG A 15 -0.35 12.29 -9.84
N VAL A 16 0.66 12.77 -9.13
CA VAL A 16 1.57 11.93 -8.35
C VAL A 16 1.89 12.59 -7.02
N LEU A 17 1.92 11.79 -5.97
CA LEU A 17 2.37 12.15 -4.64
C LEU A 17 3.71 11.48 -4.35
N THR A 18 4.66 12.26 -3.89
CA THR A 18 6.00 11.82 -3.52
C THR A 18 6.55 12.73 -2.42
N ALA A 19 7.68 12.39 -1.83
CA ALA A 19 8.39 13.30 -0.92
C ALA A 19 8.83 14.62 -1.58
N GLU A 20 8.92 14.67 -2.92
CA GLU A 20 9.17 15.90 -3.70
C GLU A 20 7.90 16.71 -3.99
N ASN A 21 6.72 16.11 -3.82
CA ASN A 21 5.42 16.75 -4.07
C ASN A 21 4.30 16.05 -3.27
N PHE A 22 4.27 16.28 -1.98
CA PHE A 22 3.33 15.60 -1.07
C PHE A 22 1.88 16.11 -1.14
N ARG A 23 1.61 17.15 -1.95
CA ARG A 23 0.25 17.62 -2.25
C ARG A 23 -0.25 17.23 -3.62
N GLY A 24 0.61 16.66 -4.48
CA GLY A 24 0.25 16.33 -5.86
C GLY A 24 -0.08 17.53 -6.75
N GLU A 25 0.36 18.72 -6.36
CA GLU A 25 0.07 19.97 -7.09
C GLU A 25 0.85 20.04 -8.41
N LYS A 26 0.20 20.61 -9.43
CA LYS A 26 0.84 20.78 -10.74
C LYS A 26 2.04 21.73 -10.66
N GLY A 27 3.20 21.27 -11.12
CA GLY A 27 4.42 22.08 -11.19
C GLY A 27 5.13 22.29 -9.86
N SER A 28 4.73 21.59 -8.78
CA SER A 28 5.27 21.74 -7.43
C SER A 28 6.30 20.69 -7.04
N ALA A 29 6.68 19.78 -7.96
CA ALA A 29 7.73 18.82 -7.71
C ALA A 29 9.12 19.44 -7.72
N CYS A 30 10.04 18.89 -6.91
CA CYS A 30 11.44 19.28 -6.85
C CYS A 30 11.65 20.76 -6.48
N MET A 31 10.84 21.30 -5.58
CA MET A 31 10.94 22.68 -5.11
C MET A 31 11.71 22.81 -3.79
N ALA A 32 12.13 21.70 -3.20
CA ALA A 32 12.93 21.69 -1.97
C ALA A 32 14.32 22.33 -2.22
N THR A 33 14.83 22.99 -1.18
CA THR A 33 16.20 23.49 -1.08
C THR A 33 16.94 22.69 0.02
N PRO A 34 18.27 22.84 0.17
CA PRO A 34 18.99 22.21 1.27
C PRO A 34 18.40 22.48 2.65
N GLU A 35 17.75 23.65 2.84
CA GLU A 35 17.16 24.07 4.11
C GLU A 35 15.73 23.51 4.29
N THR A 36 15.03 23.16 3.22
CA THR A 36 13.62 22.74 3.25
C THR A 36 13.41 21.28 2.91
N THR A 37 14.47 20.54 2.58
CA THR A 37 14.37 19.11 2.28
C THR A 37 13.89 18.30 3.49
N LEU A 38 13.06 17.29 3.24
CA LEU A 38 12.59 16.35 4.26
C LEU A 38 13.66 15.31 4.65
N HIS A 39 14.77 15.25 3.91
CA HIS A 39 15.87 14.33 4.16
C HIS A 39 17.21 15.00 3.87
N PRO A 40 17.78 15.75 4.82
CA PRO A 40 19.00 16.56 4.63
C PRO A 40 20.20 15.78 4.09
N ASP A 41 20.41 14.54 4.53
CA ASP A 41 21.53 13.71 4.06
C ASP A 41 21.43 13.37 2.55
N SER A 42 20.21 13.33 1.99
CA SER A 42 19.98 13.07 0.56
C SER A 42 20.15 14.33 -0.29
N ALA A 43 20.10 15.51 0.32
CA ALA A 43 20.25 16.78 -0.39
C ALA A 43 21.67 17.01 -0.94
N TYR A 44 22.66 16.30 -0.42
CA TYR A 44 24.08 16.54 -0.73
C TYR A 44 24.37 16.53 -2.24
N ALA A 45 23.82 15.57 -2.99
CA ALA A 45 24.10 15.44 -4.41
C ALA A 45 23.57 16.59 -5.28
N ALA A 46 22.49 17.23 -4.84
CA ALA A 46 21.81 18.30 -5.58
C ALA A 46 21.97 19.70 -4.95
N ARG A 47 22.73 19.85 -3.87
CA ARG A 47 22.84 21.05 -3.03
C ARG A 47 23.21 22.33 -3.78
N GLU A 48 23.92 22.20 -4.89
CA GLU A 48 24.39 23.33 -5.71
C GLU A 48 23.55 23.56 -6.96
N LEU A 49 22.51 22.73 -7.20
CA LEU A 49 21.74 22.76 -8.44
C LEU A 49 20.50 23.68 -8.35
N GLY A 50 20.09 24.06 -7.14
CA GLY A 50 18.89 24.88 -6.88
C GLY A 50 17.59 24.10 -7.03
N VAL A 51 16.46 24.82 -7.11
CA VAL A 51 15.13 24.23 -7.28
C VAL A 51 14.97 23.58 -8.66
N LYS A 52 14.00 22.68 -8.80
CA LYS A 52 13.68 21.83 -9.96
C LYS A 52 14.60 20.61 -10.16
N TRP A 53 15.47 20.36 -9.20
CA TRP A 53 16.27 19.15 -9.10
C TRP A 53 15.83 18.32 -7.91
N LYS A 54 15.94 17.01 -8.01
CA LYS A 54 15.53 16.09 -6.93
C LYS A 54 16.43 16.26 -5.71
N MET A 55 15.85 16.73 -4.61
CA MET A 55 16.56 17.02 -3.36
C MET A 55 15.92 16.40 -2.12
N SER A 56 14.63 16.07 -2.19
CA SER A 56 13.86 15.46 -1.09
C SER A 56 13.30 14.09 -1.52
N PRO A 57 14.16 13.07 -1.74
CA PRO A 57 13.74 11.81 -2.37
C PRO A 57 12.89 10.91 -1.48
N CYS A 58 12.94 11.10 -0.16
CA CYS A 58 12.28 10.28 0.84
C CYS A 58 11.95 11.11 2.08
N ILE A 59 11.25 10.48 3.01
CA ILE A 59 10.95 11.03 4.33
C ILE A 59 11.57 10.16 5.41
N VAL A 60 11.75 10.72 6.59
CA VAL A 60 12.03 9.98 7.82
C VAL A 60 10.68 9.65 8.48
N LEU A 61 10.47 8.40 8.86
CA LEU A 61 9.34 8.00 9.71
C LEU A 61 9.85 7.80 11.14
N ASP A 62 9.66 8.79 11.97
CA ASP A 62 10.05 8.71 13.37
C ASP A 62 9.34 7.57 14.11
N ALA A 63 9.95 7.08 15.19
CA ALA A 63 9.35 6.06 16.04
C ALA A 63 7.99 6.52 16.59
N GLY A 64 6.96 5.71 16.44
CA GLY A 64 5.59 6.01 16.87
C GLY A 64 4.86 7.05 16.00
N ALA A 65 5.50 7.62 14.98
CA ALA A 65 4.87 8.65 14.14
C ALA A 65 3.91 8.06 13.11
N THR A 66 2.84 8.80 12.85
CA THR A 66 1.93 8.57 11.71
C THR A 66 2.10 9.71 10.71
N VAL A 67 2.34 9.35 9.45
CA VAL A 67 2.48 10.31 8.35
C VAL A 67 1.37 10.05 7.31
N LYS A 68 0.70 11.11 6.88
CA LYS A 68 -0.21 11.07 5.74
C LYS A 68 0.60 11.15 4.45
N LEU A 69 0.49 10.11 3.62
CA LEU A 69 1.09 10.07 2.28
C LEU A 69 0.15 10.61 1.21
N MET A 70 -1.15 10.49 1.45
CA MET A 70 -2.23 11.05 0.63
C MET A 70 -3.33 11.57 1.56
N ASP A 71 -3.86 12.74 1.23
CA ASP A 71 -5.03 13.36 1.88
C ASP A 71 -5.67 14.26 0.80
N HIS A 72 -6.54 13.66 -0.02
CA HIS A 72 -6.98 14.30 -1.26
C HIS A 72 -8.47 14.14 -1.49
N ASP A 73 -9.12 15.27 -1.77
CA ASP A 73 -10.51 15.31 -2.19
C ASP A 73 -10.65 14.88 -3.65
N GLY A 74 -11.65 14.06 -3.93
CA GLY A 74 -11.89 13.46 -5.23
C GLY A 74 -13.14 13.99 -5.93
N PRO A 75 -13.60 13.29 -6.98
CA PRO A 75 -13.40 11.87 -7.28
C PRO A 75 -12.11 11.53 -7.99
N GLY A 76 -11.66 10.28 -7.82
CA GLY A 76 -10.47 9.81 -8.48
C GLY A 76 -10.21 8.30 -8.32
N VAL A 77 -9.10 7.86 -8.89
CA VAL A 77 -8.66 6.46 -8.81
C VAL A 77 -7.15 6.41 -8.55
N ILE A 78 -6.74 5.77 -7.47
CA ILE A 78 -5.32 5.41 -7.28
C ILE A 78 -5.00 4.33 -8.31
N ARG A 79 -3.91 4.52 -9.03
CA ARG A 79 -3.49 3.66 -10.14
C ARG A 79 -2.31 2.79 -9.83
N HIS A 80 -1.42 3.33 -8.99
CA HIS A 80 -0.20 2.66 -8.61
C HIS A 80 0.30 3.21 -7.28
N MET A 81 0.79 2.34 -6.43
CA MET A 81 1.56 2.70 -5.24
C MET A 81 2.91 2.00 -5.32
N TRP A 82 3.96 2.76 -5.13
CA TRP A 82 5.31 2.25 -5.00
C TRP A 82 5.92 2.68 -3.68
N PHE A 83 6.50 1.74 -2.96
CA PHE A 83 7.22 1.99 -1.73
C PHE A 83 8.56 1.28 -1.72
N THR A 84 9.52 1.85 -0.99
CA THR A 84 10.73 1.15 -0.57
C THR A 84 11.26 1.76 0.73
N MET A 85 11.98 0.96 1.49
CA MET A 85 12.54 1.32 2.78
C MET A 85 13.83 0.53 3.02
N ARG A 86 14.62 0.96 4.00
CA ARG A 86 15.97 0.44 4.21
C ARG A 86 16.04 -1.02 4.64
N SER A 87 15.18 -1.46 5.53
CA SER A 87 15.36 -2.71 6.25
C SER A 87 14.09 -3.54 6.34
N GLY A 88 14.24 -4.86 6.24
CA GLY A 88 13.15 -5.80 6.45
C GLY A 88 12.53 -5.72 7.85
N GLU A 89 13.25 -5.22 8.88
CA GLU A 89 12.68 -5.08 10.24
C GLU A 89 11.46 -4.17 10.28
N PHE A 90 11.34 -3.21 9.35
CA PHE A 90 10.21 -2.29 9.27
C PHE A 90 9.01 -2.87 8.52
N PHE A 91 9.13 -3.99 7.83
CA PHE A 91 8.05 -4.57 7.03
C PHE A 91 6.81 -4.92 7.86
N ARG A 92 7.00 -5.35 9.11
CA ARG A 92 5.92 -5.63 10.07
C ARG A 92 5.56 -4.47 10.97
N ASN A 93 6.45 -3.51 11.13
CA ASN A 93 6.30 -2.41 12.08
C ASN A 93 5.77 -1.13 11.45
N ILE A 94 5.79 -1.02 10.10
CA ILE A 94 5.11 0.08 9.41
C ILE A 94 3.74 -0.41 9.00
N ILE A 95 2.70 0.24 9.53
CA ILE A 95 1.31 -0.10 9.26
C ILE A 95 0.76 0.84 8.20
N LEU A 96 0.35 0.27 7.07
CA LEU A 96 -0.36 0.96 6.00
C LEU A 96 -1.85 1.00 6.33
N ARG A 97 -2.45 2.20 6.28
CA ARG A 97 -3.91 2.38 6.39
C ARG A 97 -4.43 3.20 5.23
N ILE A 98 -5.59 2.80 4.70
CA ILE A 98 -6.28 3.51 3.63
C ILE A 98 -7.73 3.72 4.05
N TYR A 99 -8.21 4.94 3.88
CA TYR A 99 -9.55 5.37 4.24
C TYR A 99 -10.24 5.96 3.00
N TRP A 100 -11.49 5.59 2.77
CA TRP A 100 -12.28 6.11 1.67
C TRP A 100 -13.38 7.05 2.17
N ASP A 101 -13.58 8.13 1.43
CA ASP A 101 -14.74 9.03 1.52
C ASP A 101 -15.03 9.60 2.93
N GLY A 102 -14.00 9.73 3.76
CA GLY A 102 -14.10 10.28 5.12
C GLY A 102 -14.52 9.27 6.18
N GLU A 103 -14.42 7.97 5.91
CA GLU A 103 -14.63 6.94 6.92
C GLU A 103 -13.62 7.05 8.06
N GLU A 104 -14.08 6.82 9.30
CA GLU A 104 -13.23 6.84 10.49
C GLU A 104 -12.40 5.56 10.65
N THR A 105 -12.93 4.43 10.17
CA THR A 105 -12.26 3.13 10.20
C THR A 105 -11.56 2.85 8.87
N PRO A 106 -10.32 2.34 8.89
CA PRO A 106 -9.61 2.08 7.64
C PRO A 106 -10.22 0.90 6.88
N SER A 107 -10.40 1.07 5.58
CA SER A 107 -10.74 -0.01 4.65
C SER A 107 -9.57 -0.94 4.36
N VAL A 108 -8.35 -0.47 4.57
CA VAL A 108 -7.10 -1.24 4.53
C VAL A 108 -6.34 -0.95 5.81
N GLU A 109 -6.02 -2.00 6.56
CA GLU A 109 -5.08 -1.94 7.67
C GLU A 109 -4.21 -3.19 7.65
N CYS A 110 -2.93 -3.01 7.38
CA CYS A 110 -2.01 -4.11 7.18
C CYS A 110 -0.55 -3.67 7.40
N PRO A 111 0.30 -4.51 8.00
CA PRO A 111 1.74 -4.28 7.93
C PRO A 111 2.18 -4.16 6.47
N ILE A 112 3.01 -3.17 6.17
CA ILE A 112 3.34 -2.83 4.78
C ILE A 112 4.00 -3.99 4.04
N GLY A 113 4.86 -4.76 4.70
CA GLY A 113 5.47 -5.94 4.09
C GLY A 113 4.45 -7.00 3.72
N ASP A 114 3.48 -7.28 4.62
CA ASP A 114 2.43 -8.27 4.37
C ASP A 114 1.48 -7.82 3.25
N PHE A 115 1.16 -6.52 3.16
CA PHE A 115 0.38 -5.98 2.05
C PHE A 115 1.04 -6.26 0.68
N PHE A 116 2.38 -6.21 0.64
CA PHE A 116 3.16 -6.49 -0.57
C PHE A 116 3.71 -7.93 -0.60
N CYS A 117 3.10 -8.86 0.14
CA CYS A 117 3.49 -10.27 0.15
C CYS A 117 4.93 -10.55 0.64
N ASN A 118 5.51 -9.64 1.43
CA ASN A 118 6.83 -9.76 2.03
C ASN A 118 6.73 -9.96 3.55
N SER A 119 6.27 -11.13 3.96
CA SER A 119 6.18 -11.53 5.37
C SER A 119 7.55 -11.85 5.98
N TRP A 120 7.59 -12.08 7.29
CA TRP A 120 8.77 -12.43 8.09
C TRP A 120 9.91 -11.40 8.08
N ASN A 121 9.61 -10.12 7.79
CA ASN A 121 10.63 -9.06 7.69
C ASN A 121 11.76 -9.41 6.70
N THR A 122 11.45 -10.12 5.65
CA THR A 122 12.42 -10.59 4.65
C THR A 122 11.98 -10.14 3.26
N GLN A 123 12.91 -9.56 2.53
CA GLN A 123 12.69 -9.20 1.14
C GLN A 123 12.58 -10.45 0.26
N GLN A 124 11.50 -10.53 -0.48
CA GLN A 124 11.23 -11.61 -1.42
C GLN A 124 10.85 -11.02 -2.79
N LEU A 125 11.21 -11.72 -3.84
CA LEU A 125 10.76 -11.40 -5.18
C LEU A 125 9.33 -11.91 -5.36
N ILE A 126 8.40 -11.01 -5.62
CA ILE A 126 7.00 -11.31 -5.87
C ILE A 126 6.67 -10.90 -7.29
N TYR A 127 6.08 -11.81 -8.04
CA TYR A 127 5.67 -11.63 -9.43
C TYR A 127 4.19 -12.00 -9.57
N ALA A 128 3.32 -11.07 -9.27
CA ALA A 128 1.89 -11.19 -9.52
C ALA A 128 1.41 -9.97 -10.30
N GLN A 129 0.32 -10.09 -11.03
CA GLN A 129 -0.20 -8.99 -11.84
C GLN A 129 -0.51 -7.73 -11.00
N PRO A 130 -1.22 -7.83 -9.85
CA PRO A 130 -1.58 -6.65 -9.07
C PRO A 130 -0.53 -6.21 -8.07
N ILE A 131 0.32 -7.14 -7.61
CA ILE A 131 1.36 -6.88 -6.61
C ILE A 131 2.68 -7.46 -7.10
N ASN A 132 3.72 -6.66 -7.14
CA ASN A 132 5.05 -7.19 -7.36
C ASN A 132 6.11 -6.48 -6.51
N CYS A 133 7.17 -7.22 -6.18
CA CYS A 133 8.33 -6.73 -5.45
C CYS A 133 9.56 -6.96 -6.32
N ASN A 134 9.83 -6.00 -7.22
CA ASN A 134 10.84 -6.07 -8.25
C ASN A 134 11.22 -4.64 -8.71
N PRO A 135 12.50 -4.31 -8.87
CA PRO A 135 13.65 -5.04 -8.35
C PRO A 135 13.67 -5.09 -6.84
N TYR A 136 14.66 -5.74 -6.28
CA TYR A 136 14.86 -5.99 -4.86
C TYR A 136 14.48 -4.81 -3.96
N GLY A 137 13.47 -5.02 -3.07
CA GLY A 137 12.98 -4.01 -2.14
C GLY A 137 12.01 -2.98 -2.72
N GLY A 138 11.71 -3.02 -4.00
CA GLY A 138 10.70 -2.15 -4.62
C GLY A 138 9.30 -2.80 -4.55
N PHE A 139 8.42 -2.26 -3.74
CA PHE A 139 7.05 -2.73 -3.53
C PHE A 139 6.09 -2.00 -4.47
N ASN A 140 5.39 -2.72 -5.32
CA ASN A 140 4.46 -2.17 -6.31
C ASN A 140 3.06 -2.76 -6.14
N CYS A 141 2.06 -1.90 -6.12
CA CYS A 141 0.65 -2.26 -6.13
C CYS A 141 -0.05 -1.58 -7.31
N PHE A 142 -0.67 -2.37 -8.17
CA PHE A 142 -1.39 -1.92 -9.37
C PHE A 142 -2.91 -2.14 -9.26
N PHE A 143 -3.43 -2.48 -8.10
CA PHE A 143 -4.87 -2.49 -7.88
C PHE A 143 -5.46 -1.10 -8.13
N PRO A 144 -6.43 -0.94 -9.04
CA PRO A 144 -7.16 0.31 -9.16
C PRO A 144 -8.05 0.50 -7.92
N MET A 145 -7.89 1.65 -7.26
CA MET A 145 -8.65 1.96 -6.04
C MET A 145 -9.45 3.25 -6.25
N PRO A 146 -10.70 3.15 -6.68
CA PRO A 146 -11.57 4.31 -6.86
C PRO A 146 -12.00 4.90 -5.51
N PHE A 147 -12.20 6.22 -5.49
CA PHE A 147 -12.80 6.98 -4.39
C PHE A 147 -13.70 8.08 -4.97
N ARG A 148 -14.85 8.34 -4.35
CA ARG A 148 -15.85 9.29 -4.89
C ARG A 148 -15.72 10.69 -4.32
N ARG A 149 -15.27 10.80 -3.08
CA ARG A 149 -15.18 12.09 -2.38
C ARG A 149 -13.80 12.38 -1.81
N HIS A 150 -13.17 11.36 -1.21
CA HIS A 150 -11.91 11.57 -0.50
C HIS A 150 -11.11 10.26 -0.40
N ALA A 151 -9.79 10.36 -0.49
CA ALA A 151 -8.86 9.28 -0.20
C ALA A 151 -7.79 9.74 0.79
N CYS A 152 -7.62 8.98 1.87
CA CYS A 152 -6.53 9.20 2.82
C CYS A 152 -5.68 7.93 2.94
N ILE A 153 -4.37 8.07 2.78
CA ILE A 153 -3.39 7.00 2.98
C ILE A 153 -2.42 7.44 4.07
N THR A 154 -2.27 6.62 5.09
CA THR A 154 -1.30 6.86 6.17
C THR A 154 -0.35 5.69 6.32
N VAL A 155 0.83 5.98 6.83
CA VAL A 155 1.78 4.99 7.36
C VAL A 155 2.12 5.35 8.79
N THR A 156 2.11 4.35 9.67
CA THR A 156 2.49 4.50 11.08
C THR A 156 3.70 3.62 11.37
N ASN A 157 4.76 4.19 11.89
CA ASN A 157 5.91 3.43 12.36
C ASN A 157 5.70 3.01 13.83
N GLU A 158 5.29 1.77 14.05
CA GLU A 158 5.07 1.21 15.40
C GLU A 158 6.35 0.65 16.04
N SER A 159 7.51 0.81 15.39
CA SER A 159 8.79 0.41 15.96
C SER A 159 9.34 1.43 16.95
N ALA A 160 10.32 1.02 17.76
CA ALA A 160 11.04 1.89 18.69
C ALA A 160 12.17 2.70 18.00
N LYS A 161 12.34 2.57 16.69
CA LYS A 161 13.41 3.21 15.92
C LYS A 161 12.81 3.98 14.74
N PRO A 162 13.43 5.09 14.32
CA PRO A 162 13.03 5.75 13.08
C PRO A 162 13.38 4.88 11.86
N GLU A 163 12.50 4.83 10.86
CA GLU A 163 12.88 4.43 9.50
C GLU A 163 13.48 5.65 8.81
N PRO A 164 14.79 5.64 8.57
CA PRO A 164 15.50 6.85 8.14
C PRO A 164 15.26 7.23 6.68
N ALA A 165 14.74 6.32 5.86
CA ALA A 165 14.61 6.56 4.43
C ALA A 165 13.41 5.80 3.84
N PHE A 166 12.21 6.32 4.06
CA PHE A 166 10.99 5.82 3.47
C PHE A 166 10.71 6.55 2.16
N PHE A 167 10.81 5.82 1.06
CA PHE A 167 10.52 6.32 -0.29
C PHE A 167 9.11 5.91 -0.69
N TYR A 168 8.40 6.81 -1.36
CA TYR A 168 7.06 6.50 -1.85
C TYR A 168 6.71 7.25 -3.13
N THR A 169 5.84 6.63 -3.92
CA THR A 169 5.14 7.24 -5.04
C THR A 169 3.71 6.72 -5.04
N ILE A 170 2.74 7.61 -5.16
CA ILE A 170 1.33 7.27 -5.33
C ILE A 170 0.84 7.97 -6.59
N ASP A 171 0.63 7.19 -7.64
CA ASP A 171 0.07 7.66 -8.90
C ASP A 171 -1.45 7.55 -8.86
N TYR A 172 -2.13 8.62 -9.15
CA TYR A 172 -3.59 8.66 -9.18
C TYR A 172 -4.11 9.52 -10.33
N SER A 173 -5.36 9.33 -10.68
CA SER A 173 -6.07 10.16 -11.64
C SER A 173 -7.30 10.79 -11.01
N LEU A 174 -7.52 12.05 -11.31
CA LEU A 174 -8.78 12.75 -11.03
C LEU A 174 -9.69 12.50 -12.23
N GLU A 175 -10.78 11.81 -11.99
CA GLU A 175 -11.76 11.40 -13.00
C GLU A 175 -13.08 11.05 -12.35
N GLU A 176 -14.14 11.08 -13.13
CA GLU A 176 -15.46 10.58 -12.71
C GLU A 176 -15.39 9.11 -12.29
N VAL A 177 -15.99 8.79 -11.16
CA VAL A 177 -16.09 7.42 -10.64
C VAL A 177 -17.54 6.98 -10.70
N ALA A 178 -17.79 5.85 -11.37
CA ALA A 178 -19.13 5.29 -11.53
C ALA A 178 -19.78 4.98 -10.16
N GLU A 179 -21.10 5.12 -10.08
CA GLU A 179 -21.84 4.89 -8.83
C GLU A 179 -21.77 3.44 -8.35
N ASP A 180 -21.59 2.50 -9.26
CA ASP A 180 -21.45 1.07 -9.00
C ASP A 180 -19.99 0.61 -8.81
N ALA A 181 -19.03 1.52 -8.86
CA ALA A 181 -17.64 1.19 -8.62
C ALA A 181 -17.41 0.69 -7.18
N LEU A 182 -16.71 -0.43 -7.05
CA LEU A 182 -16.39 -1.05 -5.77
C LEU A 182 -15.14 -0.42 -5.16
N TYR A 183 -15.13 -0.27 -3.84
CA TYR A 183 -13.96 0.16 -3.10
C TYR A 183 -13.02 -0.99 -2.81
N PHE A 184 -11.74 -0.70 -2.76
CA PHE A 184 -10.72 -1.67 -2.38
C PHE A 184 -10.66 -1.82 -0.86
N HIS A 185 -10.67 -3.06 -0.39
CA HIS A 185 -10.49 -3.42 1.02
C HIS A 185 -9.41 -4.48 1.15
N ALA A 186 -8.65 -4.45 2.22
CA ALA A 186 -7.70 -5.49 2.58
C ALA A 186 -7.62 -5.65 4.10
N GLN A 187 -7.55 -6.88 4.57
CA GLN A 187 -7.41 -7.22 5.97
C GLN A 187 -6.16 -8.07 6.20
N TRP A 188 -5.56 -7.93 7.36
CA TRP A 188 -4.46 -8.75 7.82
C TRP A 188 -4.86 -9.54 9.05
N ARG A 189 -4.54 -10.82 9.06
CA ARG A 189 -4.80 -11.71 10.19
C ARG A 189 -3.56 -12.56 10.48
N ARG A 190 -3.39 -12.94 11.74
CA ARG A 190 -2.29 -13.79 12.18
C ARG A 190 -2.73 -14.68 13.31
N GLU A 191 -2.38 -15.97 13.22
CA GLU A 191 -2.37 -16.91 14.34
C GLU A 191 -0.94 -17.44 14.53
N PRO A 192 -0.32 -17.27 15.70
CA PRO A 192 1.02 -17.82 15.98
C PRO A 192 1.04 -19.36 15.95
N THR A 193 -0.06 -19.99 16.34
CA THR A 193 -0.24 -21.44 16.31
C THR A 193 -1.69 -21.75 16.00
N THR A 194 -1.94 -22.44 14.90
CA THR A 194 -3.28 -22.87 14.53
C THR A 194 -3.78 -23.96 15.49
N LYS A 195 -5.09 -24.04 15.68
CA LYS A 195 -5.73 -25.02 16.55
C LYS A 195 -6.13 -26.26 15.72
N LEU A 196 -5.83 -27.44 16.22
CA LEU A 196 -6.22 -28.69 15.58
C LEU A 196 -7.75 -28.75 15.37
N ARG A 197 -8.18 -29.12 14.18
CA ARG A 197 -9.58 -29.21 13.74
C ARG A 197 -10.36 -27.89 13.84
N LYS A 198 -9.67 -26.76 13.74
CA LYS A 198 -10.27 -25.45 13.66
C LYS A 198 -9.70 -24.68 12.49
N ASP A 199 -10.56 -24.16 11.65
CA ASP A 199 -10.15 -23.41 10.47
C ASP A 199 -9.47 -22.08 10.88
N PHE A 200 -8.45 -21.71 10.14
CA PHE A 200 -7.91 -20.36 10.20
C PHE A 200 -8.82 -19.43 9.37
N VAL A 201 -9.42 -18.47 10.03
CA VAL A 201 -10.35 -17.55 9.38
C VAL A 201 -9.57 -16.50 8.60
N VAL A 202 -9.66 -16.57 7.27
CA VAL A 202 -9.03 -15.62 6.36
C VAL A 202 -9.84 -14.32 6.29
N LEU A 203 -11.15 -14.43 6.07
CA LEU A 203 -12.08 -13.31 5.96
C LEU A 203 -13.42 -13.71 6.58
N ASP A 204 -14.05 -12.82 7.33
CA ASP A 204 -15.31 -13.10 8.01
C ASP A 204 -16.19 -11.87 8.08
N GLY A 205 -17.51 -12.07 8.07
CA GLY A 205 -18.52 -11.05 8.32
C GLY A 205 -18.67 -9.98 7.24
N VAL A 206 -18.14 -10.20 6.04
CA VAL A 206 -18.29 -9.27 4.92
C VAL A 206 -19.74 -9.27 4.45
N LYS A 207 -20.32 -8.07 4.32
CA LYS A 207 -21.69 -7.86 3.85
C LYS A 207 -21.70 -6.91 2.67
N GLY A 208 -22.58 -7.16 1.71
CA GLY A 208 -22.74 -6.35 0.51
C GLY A 208 -22.34 -7.08 -0.77
N LYS A 209 -22.31 -6.35 -1.89
CA LYS A 209 -21.89 -6.87 -3.19
C LYS A 209 -20.42 -6.55 -3.42
N GLY A 210 -19.65 -7.51 -3.87
CA GLY A 210 -18.23 -7.33 -4.10
C GLY A 210 -17.58 -8.52 -4.78
N HIS A 211 -16.25 -8.48 -4.87
CA HIS A 211 -15.43 -9.54 -5.41
C HIS A 211 -14.34 -9.92 -4.39
N TYR A 212 -14.25 -11.18 -4.05
CA TYR A 212 -13.07 -11.69 -3.39
C TYR A 212 -11.96 -11.86 -4.44
N ILE A 213 -10.87 -11.10 -4.30
CA ILE A 213 -9.82 -11.02 -5.33
C ILE A 213 -8.56 -11.81 -4.97
N GLY A 214 -8.48 -12.35 -3.76
CA GLY A 214 -7.41 -13.28 -3.39
C GLY A 214 -6.92 -13.13 -1.96
N THR A 215 -6.02 -14.02 -1.60
CA THR A 215 -5.31 -14.04 -0.31
C THR A 215 -3.84 -14.34 -0.56
N PHE A 216 -2.98 -13.61 0.11
CA PHE A 216 -1.60 -14.00 0.35
C PHE A 216 -1.52 -14.74 1.69
N LEU A 217 -1.02 -15.96 1.69
CA LEU A 217 -0.83 -16.78 2.88
C LEU A 217 0.65 -16.98 3.15
N ALA A 218 1.08 -16.59 4.35
CA ALA A 218 2.42 -16.88 4.86
C ALA A 218 2.33 -17.94 5.96
N LEU A 219 2.99 -19.06 5.78
CA LEU A 219 2.94 -20.22 6.65
C LEU A 219 4.31 -20.57 7.20
N THR A 220 4.42 -20.71 8.52
CA THR A 220 5.58 -21.30 9.18
C THR A 220 5.21 -22.70 9.68
N THR A 221 5.81 -23.72 9.09
CA THR A 221 5.58 -25.11 9.52
C THR A 221 6.29 -25.39 10.83
N LEU A 222 5.57 -25.92 11.82
CA LEU A 222 6.10 -26.28 13.13
C LEU A 222 6.58 -27.72 13.23
N GLN A 223 6.26 -28.54 12.20
CA GLN A 223 6.61 -29.95 12.11
C GLN A 223 7.20 -30.27 10.73
N ARG A 224 7.97 -31.35 10.63
CA ARG A 224 8.64 -31.78 9.39
C ARG A 224 7.76 -32.61 8.45
N TYR A 225 6.47 -32.49 8.53
CA TYR A 225 5.56 -33.20 7.63
C TYR A 225 5.16 -32.32 6.44
N TRP A 226 4.60 -32.95 5.42
CA TRP A 226 4.02 -32.25 4.28
C TRP A 226 2.85 -31.36 4.75
N TRP A 227 2.77 -30.16 4.22
CA TRP A 227 1.79 -29.15 4.64
C TRP A 227 0.94 -28.60 3.49
N GLY A 228 1.19 -29.00 2.26
CA GLY A 228 0.65 -28.39 1.03
C GLY A 228 -0.73 -28.87 0.60
N GLU A 229 -1.40 -29.75 1.37
CA GLU A 229 -2.69 -30.36 1.01
C GLU A 229 -3.85 -29.78 1.83
N GLY A 230 -3.82 -28.49 2.16
CA GLY A 230 -4.92 -27.81 2.84
C GLY A 230 -6.02 -27.39 1.88
N GLU A 231 -7.27 -27.40 2.35
CA GLU A 231 -8.41 -26.85 1.63
C GLU A 231 -8.67 -25.38 2.00
N ILE A 232 -9.29 -24.63 1.08
CA ILE A 232 -9.90 -23.33 1.34
C ILE A 232 -11.41 -23.51 1.26
N LYS A 233 -12.13 -23.08 2.31
CA LYS A 233 -13.58 -23.12 2.39
C LYS A 233 -14.16 -21.75 2.15
N PHE A 234 -15.16 -21.65 1.30
CA PHE A 234 -15.92 -20.43 1.06
C PHE A 234 -17.36 -20.65 1.49
N TYR A 235 -17.90 -19.71 2.25
CA TYR A 235 -19.29 -19.64 2.63
C TYR A 235 -19.85 -18.32 2.11
N ILE A 236 -20.63 -18.36 1.05
CA ILE A 236 -21.10 -17.20 0.29
C ILE A 236 -22.62 -17.28 0.17
N ASP A 237 -23.26 -16.12 0.26
CA ASP A 237 -24.71 -15.93 -0.02
C ASP A 237 -25.66 -16.87 0.78
N GLY A 238 -25.29 -17.16 2.02
CA GLY A 238 -26.11 -17.98 2.90
C GLY A 238 -25.74 -19.47 2.91
N ASP A 239 -24.59 -19.82 2.37
CA ASP A 239 -24.04 -21.18 2.51
C ASP A 239 -23.95 -21.58 4.00
N GLY A 240 -24.27 -22.83 4.29
CA GLY A 240 -24.07 -23.43 5.60
C GLY A 240 -22.67 -24.02 5.75
N GLU A 241 -22.33 -24.41 6.97
CA GLU A 241 -21.13 -25.21 7.23
C GLU A 241 -21.25 -26.60 6.57
N TYR A 242 -20.13 -27.04 5.95
CA TYR A 242 -19.99 -28.38 5.35
C TYR A 242 -19.20 -29.30 6.28
#